data_760da876439e0b89550ea7dcc3fdfb61
#
_entry.id   760da876439e0b89550ea7dcc3fdfb61
#
_cell.length_a   1.000
_cell.length_b   1.000
_cell.length_c   1.000
_cell.angle_alpha   90.00
_cell.angle_beta   90.00
_cell.angle_gamma   90.00
#
_symmetry.space_group_name_H-M   'P 1'
#
loop_
_entity.id
_entity.type
_entity.pdbx_description
1 polymer ?
#
loop_
_entity_poly.entity_id
_entity_poly.type
_entity_poly.pdbx_seq_one_letter_code
_entity_poly.pdbx_strand_id
1 'polypeptide(L)'
;MVASSAMGLPTDSWLTQIVAIASALLGAVILRWTEKNTPEQQEALIGVLFVLAATATIILVSHNPHGGENLQNLLGGQILWVDTMQIKALAVVSVLVMYGLKKKWDQSNHRYGFYFLFSIAVTSSVQLVGIYLVFASLIIPALATRHLTDKKYWSLFFGALGYASGLIVSALFDLPSGAVIVWALVICSLIGHQFIRTKSTA
;
A
#
# COMPACT_ATOMS: atom_id res chain seq x y z
N MET A 1 -19.08 -2.45 -9.44
CA MET A 1 -19.28 -3.89 -9.53
C MET A 1 -19.09 -4.59 -8.19
N VAL A 2 -17.90 -4.53 -7.55
CA VAL A 2 -17.67 -5.26 -6.28
C VAL A 2 -18.52 -4.73 -5.11
N ALA A 3 -18.71 -3.41 -4.98
CA ALA A 3 -19.57 -2.85 -3.95
C ALA A 3 -21.04 -3.28 -4.09
N SER A 4 -21.52 -3.50 -5.31
CA SER A 4 -22.88 -3.98 -5.56
C SER A 4 -23.06 -5.46 -5.24
N SER A 5 -22.03 -6.28 -5.51
CA SER A 5 -22.06 -7.70 -5.13
C SER A 5 -21.97 -7.88 -3.60
N ALA A 6 -21.22 -7.02 -2.91
CA ALA A 6 -21.17 -7.00 -1.45
C ALA A 6 -22.52 -6.59 -0.81
N MET A 7 -23.33 -5.82 -1.52
CA MET A 7 -24.69 -5.42 -1.11
C MET A 7 -25.78 -6.39 -1.59
N GLY A 8 -25.43 -7.53 -2.22
CA GLY A 8 -26.39 -8.52 -2.73
C GLY A 8 -27.21 -8.04 -3.93
N LEU A 9 -26.79 -6.98 -4.61
CA LEU A 9 -27.46 -6.44 -5.78
C LEU A 9 -27.04 -7.22 -7.03
N PRO A 10 -27.96 -7.51 -7.97
CA PRO A 10 -27.62 -8.17 -9.22
C PRO A 10 -26.61 -7.35 -10.02
N THR A 11 -25.55 -7.99 -10.50
CA THR A 11 -24.40 -7.36 -11.16
C THR A 11 -24.74 -6.58 -12.43
N ASP A 12 -25.89 -6.89 -13.08
CA ASP A 12 -26.33 -6.28 -14.34
C ASP A 12 -27.42 -5.20 -14.13
N SER A 13 -27.61 -4.75 -12.89
CA SER A 13 -28.65 -3.75 -12.61
C SER A 13 -28.14 -2.33 -12.88
N TRP A 14 -29.02 -1.46 -13.39
CA TRP A 14 -28.77 -0.02 -13.54
C TRP A 14 -28.34 0.67 -12.24
N LEU A 15 -28.72 0.12 -11.08
CA LEU A 15 -28.30 0.55 -9.74
C LEU A 15 -26.79 0.38 -9.57
N THR A 16 -26.20 -0.71 -10.05
CA THR A 16 -24.75 -0.96 -10.01
C THR A 16 -23.99 0.12 -10.79
N GLN A 17 -24.50 0.54 -11.93
CA GLN A 17 -23.88 1.59 -12.73
C GLN A 17 -23.95 2.95 -12.03
N ILE A 18 -25.09 3.27 -11.40
CA ILE A 18 -25.24 4.53 -10.63
C ILE A 18 -24.26 4.57 -9.46
N VAL A 19 -24.13 3.47 -8.69
CA VAL A 19 -23.19 3.39 -7.57
C VAL A 19 -21.74 3.52 -8.07
N ALA A 20 -21.41 2.91 -9.21
CA ALA A 20 -20.08 3.04 -9.80
C ALA A 20 -19.76 4.47 -10.23
N ILE A 21 -20.72 5.17 -10.87
CA ILE A 21 -20.56 6.56 -11.27
C ILE A 21 -20.46 7.47 -10.04
N ALA A 22 -21.31 7.28 -9.05
CA ALA A 22 -21.28 8.05 -7.81
C ALA A 22 -19.94 7.91 -7.07
N SER A 23 -19.41 6.70 -6.96
CA SER A 23 -18.10 6.46 -6.33
C SER A 23 -16.95 7.07 -7.13
N ALA A 24 -17.00 7.03 -8.46
CA ALA A 24 -16.02 7.68 -9.32
C ALA A 24 -16.06 9.21 -9.18
N LEU A 25 -17.24 9.81 -9.10
CA LEU A 25 -17.40 11.24 -8.87
C LEU A 25 -16.88 11.66 -7.50
N LEU A 26 -17.15 10.89 -6.45
CA LEU A 26 -16.58 11.14 -5.12
C LEU A 26 -15.06 11.11 -5.16
N GLY A 27 -14.47 10.11 -5.82
CA GLY A 27 -13.01 10.04 -6.02
C GLY A 27 -12.47 11.27 -6.75
N ALA A 28 -13.14 11.72 -7.82
CA ALA A 28 -12.75 12.90 -8.57
C ALA A 28 -12.84 14.20 -7.74
N VAL A 29 -13.85 14.33 -6.88
CA VAL A 29 -13.98 15.48 -5.96
C VAL A 29 -12.86 15.50 -4.94
N ILE A 30 -12.54 14.35 -4.35
CA ILE A 30 -11.42 14.21 -3.39
C ILE A 30 -10.10 14.58 -4.07
N LEU A 31 -9.85 14.07 -5.27
CA LEU A 31 -8.63 14.38 -6.03
C LEU A 31 -8.53 15.86 -6.38
N ARG A 32 -9.62 16.49 -6.80
CA ARG A 32 -9.62 17.93 -7.08
C ARG A 32 -9.36 18.76 -5.83
N TRP A 33 -9.90 18.34 -4.68
CA TRP A 33 -9.65 19.01 -3.42
C TRP A 33 -8.19 18.90 -2.98
N THR A 34 -7.58 17.71 -3.13
CA THR A 34 -6.16 17.50 -2.85
C THR A 34 -5.24 18.25 -3.80
N GLU A 35 -5.60 18.33 -5.09
CA GLU A 35 -4.86 19.12 -6.09
C GLU A 35 -4.75 20.57 -5.68
N LYS A 36 -5.85 21.17 -5.24
CA LYS A 36 -5.87 22.57 -4.80
C LYS A 36 -5.04 22.84 -3.56
N ASN A 37 -5.01 21.88 -2.61
CA ASN A 37 -4.34 22.05 -1.31
C ASN A 37 -2.89 21.59 -1.28
N THR A 38 -2.53 20.59 -2.09
CA THR A 38 -1.20 19.97 -2.09
C THR A 38 -0.76 19.53 -3.49
N PRO A 39 -0.53 20.47 -4.42
CA PRO A 39 -0.21 20.15 -5.81
C PRO A 39 1.07 19.31 -5.97
N GLU A 40 2.09 19.56 -5.14
CA GLU A 40 3.37 18.84 -5.19
C GLU A 40 3.26 17.34 -4.82
N GLN A 41 2.15 16.92 -4.22
CA GLN A 41 1.94 15.54 -3.74
C GLN A 41 0.85 14.81 -4.49
N GLN A 42 0.27 15.44 -5.49
CA GLN A 42 -0.91 14.93 -6.15
C GLN A 42 -0.71 13.52 -6.70
N GLU A 43 0.43 13.24 -7.33
CA GLU A 43 0.75 11.91 -7.87
C GLU A 43 0.76 10.84 -6.77
N ALA A 44 1.41 11.14 -5.63
CA ALA A 44 1.45 10.22 -4.51
C ALA A 44 0.06 10.01 -3.88
N LEU A 45 -0.75 11.06 -3.75
CA LEU A 45 -2.10 11.00 -3.21
C LEU A 45 -3.06 10.22 -4.12
N ILE A 46 -2.92 10.36 -5.44
CA ILE A 46 -3.66 9.53 -6.42
C ILE A 46 -3.32 8.05 -6.20
N GLY A 47 -2.03 7.73 -6.06
CA GLY A 47 -1.58 6.36 -5.80
C GLY A 47 -2.13 5.80 -4.48
N VAL A 48 -2.09 6.58 -3.41
CA VAL A 48 -2.64 6.19 -2.11
C VAL A 48 -4.15 5.96 -2.20
N LEU A 49 -4.90 6.88 -2.82
CA LEU A 49 -6.34 6.74 -2.97
C LEU A 49 -6.72 5.51 -3.79
N PHE A 50 -5.98 5.24 -4.87
CA PHE A 50 -6.17 4.04 -5.68
C PHE A 50 -5.97 2.76 -4.86
N VAL A 51 -4.86 2.66 -4.12
CA VAL A 51 -4.55 1.48 -3.30
C VAL A 51 -5.57 1.31 -2.18
N LEU A 52 -6.02 2.40 -1.54
CA LEU A 52 -7.07 2.35 -0.52
C LEU A 52 -8.40 1.84 -1.09
N ALA A 53 -8.82 2.35 -2.23
CA ALA A 53 -10.04 1.90 -2.88
C ALA A 53 -9.98 0.41 -3.27
N ALA A 54 -8.84 -0.02 -3.83
CA ALA A 54 -8.62 -1.40 -4.20
C ALA A 54 -8.62 -2.34 -2.99
N THR A 55 -7.92 -1.98 -1.92
CA THR A 55 -7.85 -2.79 -0.70
C THR A 55 -9.15 -2.78 0.11
N ALA A 56 -9.91 -1.68 0.11
CA ALA A 56 -11.27 -1.64 0.65
C ALA A 56 -12.17 -2.65 -0.06
N THR A 57 -12.06 -2.73 -1.39
CA THR A 57 -12.78 -3.72 -2.20
C THR A 57 -12.44 -5.14 -1.78
N ILE A 58 -11.15 -5.46 -1.58
CA ILE A 58 -10.69 -6.79 -1.15
C ILE A 58 -11.29 -7.15 0.23
N ILE A 59 -11.27 -6.22 1.18
CA ILE A 59 -11.84 -6.44 2.52
C ILE A 59 -13.35 -6.66 2.45
N LEU A 60 -14.08 -5.89 1.64
CA LEU A 60 -15.53 -6.06 1.48
C LEU A 60 -15.89 -7.40 0.87
N VAL A 61 -15.12 -7.87 -0.12
CA VAL A 61 -15.34 -9.17 -0.78
C VAL A 61 -14.94 -10.33 0.10
N SER A 62 -13.98 -10.16 1.02
CA SER A 62 -13.56 -11.24 1.92
C SER A 62 -14.67 -11.78 2.81
N HIS A 63 -15.72 -10.99 3.06
CA HIS A 63 -16.89 -11.41 3.82
C HIS A 63 -17.95 -12.14 2.97
N ASN A 64 -17.77 -12.25 1.65
CA ASN A 64 -18.76 -12.85 0.76
C ASN A 64 -18.27 -14.24 0.28
N PRO A 65 -18.90 -15.35 0.70
CA PRO A 65 -18.40 -16.70 0.44
C PRO A 65 -18.38 -17.10 -1.05
N HIS A 66 -19.05 -16.36 -1.93
CA HIS A 66 -19.17 -16.72 -3.35
C HIS A 66 -18.37 -15.87 -4.34
N GLY A 67 -17.66 -14.84 -3.88
CA GLY A 67 -17.08 -13.86 -4.81
C GLY A 67 -15.55 -13.66 -4.77
N GLY A 68 -14.83 -14.27 -3.85
CA GLY A 68 -13.54 -13.72 -3.46
C GLY A 68 -12.29 -14.56 -3.64
N GLU A 69 -12.35 -15.88 -3.70
CA GLU A 69 -11.15 -16.72 -3.61
C GLU A 69 -10.08 -16.42 -4.68
N ASN A 70 -10.50 -16.23 -5.92
CA ASN A 70 -9.56 -15.97 -7.02
C ASN A 70 -8.99 -14.54 -6.99
N LEU A 71 -9.78 -13.54 -6.59
CA LEU A 71 -9.33 -12.15 -6.50
C LEU A 71 -8.46 -11.89 -5.27
N GLN A 72 -8.80 -12.51 -4.14
CA GLN A 72 -8.00 -12.40 -2.91
C GLN A 72 -6.61 -13.00 -3.09
N ASN A 73 -6.50 -14.13 -3.77
CA ASN A 73 -5.24 -14.84 -3.99
C ASN A 73 -4.30 -14.09 -4.95
N LEU A 74 -4.85 -13.41 -5.96
CA LEU A 74 -4.05 -12.73 -6.98
C LEU A 74 -3.59 -11.33 -6.57
N LEU A 75 -4.40 -10.59 -5.81
CA LEU A 75 -4.17 -9.17 -5.56
C LEU A 75 -3.80 -8.86 -4.10
N GLY A 76 -4.25 -9.67 -3.16
CA GLY A 76 -4.09 -9.43 -1.72
C GLY A 76 -2.71 -9.79 -1.16
N GLY A 77 -1.90 -10.55 -1.88
CA GLY A 77 -0.65 -11.11 -1.36
C GLY A 77 -0.89 -12.05 -0.16
N GLN A 78 -0.38 -13.24 -0.22
CA GLN A 78 -0.56 -14.24 0.86
C GLN A 78 0.63 -14.24 1.81
N ILE A 79 0.87 -13.14 2.54
CA ILE A 79 2.01 -13.04 3.47
C ILE A 79 1.99 -14.17 4.50
N LEU A 80 0.81 -14.62 4.92
CA LEU A 80 0.67 -15.68 5.93
C LEU A 80 0.97 -17.10 5.39
N TRP A 81 0.96 -17.28 4.07
CA TRP A 81 1.16 -18.58 3.40
C TRP A 81 2.45 -18.63 2.57
N VAL A 82 3.41 -17.77 2.87
CA VAL A 82 4.68 -17.70 2.16
C VAL A 82 5.52 -18.94 2.45
N ASP A 83 5.96 -19.64 1.40
CA ASP A 83 6.83 -20.80 1.54
C ASP A 83 8.25 -20.39 1.96
N THR A 84 8.90 -21.25 2.74
CA THR A 84 10.30 -21.06 3.20
C THR A 84 11.28 -20.86 2.04
N MET A 85 11.03 -21.46 0.88
CA MET A 85 11.81 -21.25 -0.34
C MET A 85 11.71 -19.80 -0.85
N GLN A 86 10.52 -19.24 -0.84
CA GLN A 86 10.27 -17.85 -1.26
C GLN A 86 10.94 -16.84 -0.32
N ILE A 87 10.90 -17.10 1.00
CA ILE A 87 11.60 -16.26 2.00
C ILE A 87 13.13 -16.30 1.77
N LYS A 88 13.70 -17.46 1.51
CA LYS A 88 15.14 -17.60 1.20
C LYS A 88 15.50 -16.85 -0.08
N ALA A 89 14.69 -16.97 -1.13
CA ALA A 89 14.90 -16.25 -2.37
C ALA A 89 14.86 -14.73 -2.17
N LEU A 90 13.87 -14.23 -1.41
CA LEU A 90 13.80 -12.80 -1.08
C LEU A 90 14.97 -12.33 -0.24
N ALA A 91 15.41 -13.13 0.74
CA ALA A 91 16.58 -12.82 1.56
C ALA A 91 17.85 -12.67 0.71
N VAL A 92 18.06 -13.59 -0.25
CA VAL A 92 19.18 -13.51 -1.20
C VAL A 92 19.10 -12.25 -2.04
N VAL A 93 17.93 -11.95 -2.61
CA VAL A 93 17.70 -10.72 -3.40
C VAL A 93 17.96 -9.47 -2.55
N SER A 94 17.46 -9.44 -1.31
CA SER A 94 17.65 -8.30 -0.39
C SER A 94 19.14 -8.08 -0.07
N VAL A 95 19.91 -9.15 0.16
CA VAL A 95 21.36 -9.07 0.39
C VAL A 95 22.08 -8.55 -0.86
N LEU A 96 21.72 -9.04 -2.05
CA LEU A 96 22.29 -8.58 -3.32
C LEU A 96 22.01 -7.09 -3.55
N VAL A 97 20.77 -6.64 -3.32
CA VAL A 97 20.38 -5.23 -3.43
C VAL A 97 21.14 -4.37 -2.42
N MET A 98 21.23 -4.79 -1.14
CA MET A 98 22.03 -4.08 -0.13
C MET A 98 23.51 -4.00 -0.50
N TYR A 99 24.09 -5.07 -0.99
CA TYR A 99 25.48 -5.08 -1.44
C TYR A 99 25.69 -4.14 -2.63
N GLY A 100 24.80 -4.17 -3.62
CA GLY A 100 24.84 -3.26 -4.77
C GLY A 100 24.76 -1.80 -4.37
N LEU A 101 23.87 -1.46 -3.43
CA LEU A 101 23.75 -0.08 -2.90
C LEU A 101 24.98 0.36 -2.09
N LYS A 102 25.60 -0.55 -1.29
CA LYS A 102 26.81 -0.23 -0.52
C LYS A 102 28.06 -0.04 -1.39
N LYS A 103 28.18 -0.74 -2.49
CA LYS A 103 29.36 -0.70 -3.37
C LYS A 103 29.48 0.61 -4.18
N LYS A 104 28.91 1.74 -3.69
CA LYS A 104 29.02 3.07 -4.33
C LYS A 104 28.90 2.99 -5.87
N TRP A 105 27.86 2.39 -6.32
CA TRP A 105 27.48 2.51 -7.74
C TRP A 105 27.01 3.93 -8.07
N ASP A 106 27.43 4.88 -7.26
CA ASP A 106 26.91 6.24 -7.16
C ASP A 106 27.83 7.31 -7.74
N GLN A 107 28.88 7.05 -8.43
CA GLN A 107 29.63 8.18 -8.97
C GLN A 107 29.68 8.18 -10.49
N SER A 108 28.86 9.00 -11.09
CA SER A 108 28.97 9.61 -12.42
C SER A 108 28.28 8.95 -13.63
N ASN A 109 27.96 7.63 -13.64
CA ASN A 109 27.30 7.06 -14.83
C ASN A 109 26.23 5.97 -14.53
N HIS A 110 25.72 5.85 -13.30
CA HIS A 110 25.06 4.65 -12.82
C HIS A 110 23.60 4.85 -12.38
N ARG A 111 22.89 5.84 -12.93
CA ARG A 111 21.42 5.93 -12.77
C ARG A 111 20.72 4.62 -13.15
N TYR A 112 21.18 3.95 -14.19
CA TYR A 112 20.67 2.66 -14.63
C TYR A 112 20.84 1.55 -13.58
N GLY A 113 21.97 1.53 -12.84
CA GLY A 113 22.22 0.53 -11.80
C GLY A 113 21.22 0.62 -10.64
N PHE A 114 20.88 1.83 -10.19
CA PHE A 114 19.87 2.04 -9.19
C PHE A 114 18.49 1.56 -9.64
N TYR A 115 18.05 1.94 -10.84
CA TYR A 115 16.76 1.50 -11.38
C TYR A 115 16.68 -0.01 -11.57
N PHE A 116 17.77 -0.62 -12.00
CA PHE A 116 17.85 -2.09 -12.14
C PHE A 116 17.70 -2.81 -10.81
N LEU A 117 18.45 -2.40 -9.78
CA LEU A 117 18.34 -2.95 -8.43
C LEU A 117 16.95 -2.71 -7.82
N PHE A 118 16.42 -1.51 -8.00
CA PHE A 118 15.08 -1.14 -7.56
C PHE A 118 14.00 -2.02 -8.22
N SER A 119 14.10 -2.23 -9.53
CA SER A 119 13.17 -3.09 -10.27
C SER A 119 13.19 -4.52 -9.74
N ILE A 120 14.37 -5.10 -9.51
CA ILE A 120 14.50 -6.44 -8.96
C ILE A 120 13.87 -6.51 -7.55
N ALA A 121 14.17 -5.54 -6.69
CA ALA A 121 13.64 -5.49 -5.34
C ALA A 121 12.11 -5.40 -5.34
N VAL A 122 11.54 -4.49 -6.12
CA VAL A 122 10.09 -4.30 -6.22
C VAL A 122 9.42 -5.55 -6.79
N THR A 123 9.93 -6.10 -7.89
CA THR A 123 9.35 -7.30 -8.53
C THR A 123 9.33 -8.49 -7.57
N SER A 124 10.44 -8.72 -6.87
CA SER A 124 10.52 -9.81 -5.88
C SER A 124 9.58 -9.58 -4.69
N SER A 125 9.44 -8.34 -4.24
CA SER A 125 8.51 -7.99 -3.16
C SER A 125 7.06 -8.16 -3.57
N VAL A 126 6.69 -7.74 -4.79
CA VAL A 126 5.32 -7.88 -5.32
C VAL A 126 4.87 -9.34 -5.38
N GLN A 127 5.77 -10.25 -5.75
CA GLN A 127 5.46 -11.68 -5.79
C GLN A 127 5.10 -12.27 -4.44
N LEU A 128 5.64 -11.72 -3.36
CA LEU A 128 5.41 -12.22 -2.00
C LEU A 128 4.24 -11.53 -1.28
N VAL A 129 4.23 -10.21 -1.33
CA VAL A 129 3.30 -9.44 -0.49
C VAL A 129 2.16 -8.79 -1.28
N GLY A 130 2.19 -8.92 -2.62
CA GLY A 130 1.20 -8.33 -3.51
C GLY A 130 1.50 -6.88 -3.88
N ILE A 131 0.94 -6.47 -5.01
CA ILE A 131 1.22 -5.17 -5.62
C ILE A 131 0.75 -4.00 -4.75
N TYR A 132 -0.45 -4.08 -4.17
CA TYR A 132 -1.03 -2.99 -3.39
C TYR A 132 -0.23 -2.71 -2.11
N LEU A 133 0.24 -3.75 -1.43
CA LEU A 133 1.02 -3.58 -0.22
C LEU A 133 2.41 -3.03 -0.50
N VAL A 134 3.05 -3.45 -1.60
CA VAL A 134 4.36 -2.88 -2.00
C VAL A 134 4.22 -1.39 -2.30
N PHE A 135 3.23 -0.99 -3.10
CA PHE A 135 2.98 0.42 -3.39
C PHE A 135 2.66 1.23 -2.13
N ALA A 136 1.78 0.71 -1.27
CA ALA A 136 1.42 1.36 -0.02
C ALA A 136 2.64 1.58 0.88
N SER A 137 3.48 0.55 1.05
CA SER A 137 4.66 0.61 1.91
C SER A 137 5.74 1.58 1.43
N LEU A 138 5.84 1.81 0.12
CA LEU A 138 6.77 2.78 -0.45
C LEU A 138 6.23 4.21 -0.35
N ILE A 139 4.95 4.43 -0.59
CA ILE A 139 4.38 5.77 -0.74
C ILE A 139 3.89 6.33 0.60
N ILE A 140 3.13 5.56 1.38
CA ILE A 140 2.42 6.08 2.57
C ILE A 140 3.37 6.59 3.65
N PRO A 141 4.37 5.82 4.13
CA PRO A 141 5.29 6.30 5.15
C PRO A 141 6.19 7.43 4.64
N ALA A 142 6.59 7.40 3.37
CA ALA A 142 7.41 8.43 2.76
C ALA A 142 6.65 9.76 2.66
N LEU A 143 5.37 9.72 2.28
CA LEU A 143 4.51 10.90 2.19
C LEU A 143 4.28 11.54 3.57
N ALA A 144 4.02 10.72 4.60
CA ALA A 144 3.76 11.19 5.96
C ALA A 144 4.98 11.87 6.61
N THR A 145 6.19 11.43 6.27
CA THR A 145 7.42 11.89 6.91
C THR A 145 8.21 12.92 6.11
N ARG A 146 7.71 13.36 4.96
CA ARG A 146 8.44 14.24 4.04
C ARG A 146 8.88 15.58 4.63
N HIS A 147 8.17 16.10 5.63
CA HIS A 147 8.46 17.38 6.29
C HIS A 147 9.42 17.25 7.48
N LEU A 148 9.82 16.04 7.84
CA LEU A 148 10.67 15.77 9.01
C LEU A 148 12.15 15.87 8.65
N THR A 149 12.97 16.22 9.65
CA THR A 149 14.42 16.29 9.51
C THR A 149 15.03 14.90 9.28
N ASP A 150 14.57 13.90 10.05
CA ASP A 150 15.03 12.50 9.97
C ASP A 150 14.04 11.60 9.23
N LYS A 151 13.70 11.96 7.98
CA LYS A 151 12.67 11.29 7.16
C LYS A 151 12.81 9.77 7.10
N LYS A 152 14.05 9.27 6.98
CA LYS A 152 14.33 7.83 6.82
C LYS A 152 13.93 7.02 8.06
N TYR A 153 14.33 7.49 9.25
CA TYR A 153 14.05 6.78 10.49
C TYR A 153 12.57 6.78 10.83
N TRP A 154 11.91 7.92 10.66
CA TRP A 154 10.47 8.04 10.91
C TRP A 154 9.63 7.24 9.90
N SER A 155 10.01 7.25 8.62
CA SER A 155 9.33 6.45 7.60
C SER A 155 9.44 4.94 7.90
N LEU A 156 10.64 4.48 8.29
CA LEU A 156 10.85 3.08 8.66
C LEU A 156 10.06 2.71 9.91
N PHE A 157 10.04 3.59 10.92
CA PHE A 157 9.31 3.37 12.17
C PHE A 157 7.80 3.26 11.94
N PHE A 158 7.19 4.20 11.20
CA PHE A 158 5.76 4.14 10.87
C PHE A 158 5.42 2.97 9.96
N GLY A 159 6.32 2.63 9.04
CA GLY A 159 6.20 1.42 8.23
C GLY A 159 6.15 0.17 9.10
N ALA A 160 7.12 -0.01 10.00
CA ALA A 160 7.18 -1.16 10.89
C ALA A 160 5.96 -1.27 11.81
N LEU A 161 5.51 -0.13 12.40
CA LEU A 161 4.30 -0.09 13.21
C LEU A 161 3.05 -0.47 12.40
N GLY A 162 2.91 0.04 11.19
CA GLY A 162 1.79 -0.28 10.30
C GLY A 162 1.76 -1.77 9.95
N TYR A 163 2.91 -2.36 9.64
CA TYR A 163 3.01 -3.80 9.40
C TYR A 163 2.65 -4.62 10.63
N ALA A 164 3.22 -4.30 11.79
CA ALA A 164 2.96 -5.04 13.03
C ALA A 164 1.47 -4.95 13.44
N SER A 165 0.91 -3.74 13.47
CA SER A 165 -0.51 -3.55 13.81
C SER A 165 -1.45 -4.18 12.79
N GLY A 166 -1.14 -4.06 11.50
CA GLY A 166 -1.95 -4.66 10.43
C GLY A 166 -1.96 -6.18 10.46
N LEU A 167 -0.82 -6.82 10.73
CA LEU A 167 -0.75 -8.28 10.92
C LEU A 167 -1.55 -8.76 12.13
N ILE A 168 -1.46 -8.04 13.26
CA ILE A 168 -2.23 -8.37 14.45
C ILE A 168 -3.74 -8.28 14.17
N VAL A 169 -4.19 -7.19 13.56
CA VAL A 169 -5.61 -7.00 13.22
C VAL A 169 -6.07 -8.04 12.21
N SER A 170 -5.27 -8.34 11.18
CA SER A 170 -5.58 -9.37 10.20
C SER A 170 -5.77 -10.74 10.85
N ALA A 171 -4.88 -11.11 11.77
CA ALA A 171 -4.94 -12.40 12.48
C ALA A 171 -6.12 -12.49 13.45
N LEU A 172 -6.53 -11.37 14.08
CA LEU A 172 -7.66 -11.35 15.02
C LEU A 172 -9.02 -11.43 14.33
N PHE A 173 -9.13 -10.87 13.13
CA PHE A 173 -10.41 -10.75 12.41
C PHE A 173 -10.50 -11.64 11.17
N ASP A 174 -9.53 -12.52 10.93
CA ASP A 174 -9.46 -13.39 9.74
C ASP A 174 -9.61 -12.63 8.41
N LEU A 175 -8.97 -11.44 8.32
CA LEU A 175 -9.04 -10.56 7.16
C LEU A 175 -7.80 -10.73 6.26
N PRO A 176 -7.90 -10.41 4.95
CA PRO A 176 -6.76 -10.48 4.03
C PRO A 176 -5.63 -9.54 4.48
N SER A 177 -4.50 -10.14 4.87
CA SER A 177 -3.39 -9.47 5.55
C SER A 177 -2.83 -8.27 4.76
N GLY A 178 -2.64 -8.42 3.45
CA GLY A 178 -2.13 -7.34 2.60
C GLY A 178 -3.02 -6.09 2.63
N ALA A 179 -4.33 -6.28 2.54
CA ALA A 179 -5.27 -5.17 2.55
C ALA A 179 -5.35 -4.49 3.91
N VAL A 180 -5.37 -5.27 5.00
CA VAL A 180 -5.42 -4.73 6.38
C VAL A 180 -4.16 -3.95 6.72
N ILE A 181 -2.98 -4.44 6.32
CA ILE A 181 -1.71 -3.73 6.53
C ILE A 181 -1.70 -2.38 5.80
N VAL A 182 -2.25 -2.29 4.58
CA VAL A 182 -2.38 -1.01 3.86
C VAL A 182 -3.15 0.01 4.68
N TRP A 183 -4.29 -0.37 5.24
CA TRP A 183 -5.10 0.51 6.09
C TRP A 183 -4.39 0.87 7.39
N ALA A 184 -3.71 -0.07 8.01
CA ALA A 184 -2.90 0.17 9.21
C ALA A 184 -1.74 1.15 8.92
N LEU A 185 -1.07 1.04 7.77
CA LEU A 185 -0.04 1.98 7.34
C LEU A 185 -0.58 3.40 7.22
N VAL A 186 -1.77 3.58 6.64
CA VAL A 186 -2.40 4.91 6.53
C VAL A 186 -2.71 5.46 7.90
N ILE A 187 -3.36 4.68 8.77
CA ILE A 187 -3.75 5.12 10.12
C ILE A 187 -2.52 5.50 10.94
N CYS A 188 -1.50 4.63 11.01
CA CYS A 188 -0.26 4.90 11.74
C CYS A 188 0.47 6.14 11.20
N SER A 189 0.50 6.31 9.88
CA SER A 189 1.15 7.45 9.23
C SER A 189 0.40 8.76 9.49
N LEU A 190 -0.93 8.77 9.47
CA LEU A 190 -1.74 9.95 9.78
C LEU A 190 -1.61 10.35 11.24
N ILE A 191 -1.69 9.40 12.16
CA ILE A 191 -1.50 9.65 13.60
C ILE A 191 -0.09 10.19 13.86
N GLY A 192 0.92 9.56 13.28
CA GLY A 192 2.30 10.00 13.42
C GLY A 192 2.53 11.42 12.91
N HIS A 193 1.95 11.76 11.75
CA HIS A 193 2.04 13.10 11.19
C HIS A 193 1.42 14.16 12.12
N GLN A 194 0.27 13.88 12.72
CA GLN A 194 -0.38 14.80 13.67
C GLN A 194 0.42 15.00 14.96
N PHE A 195 0.96 13.91 15.54
CA PHE A 195 1.77 13.98 16.77
C PHE A 195 3.03 14.81 16.59
N ILE A 196 3.69 14.72 15.44
CA ILE A 196 4.93 15.42 15.17
C ILE A 196 4.66 16.90 14.88
N ARG A 197 3.57 17.21 14.18
CA ARG A 197 3.17 18.60 13.89
C ARG A 197 2.87 19.40 15.16
N THR A 198 2.23 18.78 16.17
CA THR A 198 1.95 19.41 17.46
C THR A 198 3.22 19.71 18.26
N LYS A 199 4.28 18.91 18.10
CA LYS A 199 5.56 19.12 18.79
C LYS A 199 6.44 20.21 18.17
N SER A 200 6.21 20.54 16.90
CA SER A 200 6.98 21.59 16.18
C SER A 200 6.39 22.99 16.36
N THR A 201 5.18 23.09 16.93
CA THR A 201 4.48 24.37 17.22
C THR A 201 4.48 24.75 18.71
N ALA A 202 5.04 23.94 19.57
CA ALA A 202 5.29 24.22 20.98
C ALA A 202 6.78 24.51 21.24
#